data_eb03581ccd74286f00eb2b9c098730ad
#
_entry.id   eb03581ccd74286f00eb2b9c098730ad
#
_cell.length_a   1.000
_cell.length_b   1.000
_cell.length_c   1.000
_cell.angle_alpha   90.00
_cell.angle_beta   90.00
_cell.angle_gamma   90.00
#
_symmetry.space_group_name_H-M   'P 1'
#
loop_
_entity.id
_entity.type
_entity.pdbx_description
1 polymer ?
#
loop_
_entity_poly.entity_id
_entity_poly.type
_entity_poly.pdbx_seq_one_letter_code
_entity_poly.pdbx_strand_id
1 'polypeptide(L)'
;MSASESQTPASEPLHGAHVLLTGATGFVGQAVLEKLLSAYPSTRVTVLVRPRGSLSGQQRVTKLLRKPIFGTWRERQGERADDEAKARITVLEGDLSAVPELPGDIDVVIHSASTVSFDLPIDEAFAANVGGPEALYAALSESGSDPHVVHVSTSYVAGMRKGVAEERSLDHQIDRAEETRLALAAREDAEAASRRTEVLGPLLQAARAAHRKAGAQAVAEAGEAARREWVDERLVTAGRTRAMSLGWPDVYTFTKALGERAAEDMWSAGRLSVVRPTIIESSIKHPYPGWIDGFKVADPLIAAYGRGMLPEFPALADTILDVIPVDHVVNAALAAAAAPPPAGEPQYFQVASGIRNPVRFGQLLRLVGEYFRENPLLDDEGSIVHVPNWTFPNGPAVERSLRRREWAVDVADKAVGRLPAGDKTRKWISTLYKAKRDLGTLRKFTDLYQPYTQTEV
;
A
#
# COMPACT_ATOMS: atom_id res chain seq x y z
N MET A 1 30.04 -30.67 44.58
CA MET A 1 30.10 -31.07 43.16
C MET A 1 28.81 -30.57 42.51
N SER A 2 28.88 -29.42 41.88
CA SER A 2 27.73 -28.78 41.18
C SER A 2 27.78 -29.23 39.73
N ALA A 3 26.76 -29.95 39.30
CA ALA A 3 26.61 -30.34 37.91
C ALA A 3 26.24 -29.07 37.10
N SER A 4 27.12 -28.64 36.22
CA SER A 4 26.81 -27.65 35.20
C SER A 4 25.86 -28.29 34.21
N GLU A 5 24.59 -27.91 34.26
CA GLU A 5 23.66 -28.14 33.15
C GLU A 5 24.24 -27.45 31.91
N SER A 6 24.69 -28.24 30.96
CA SER A 6 25.01 -27.76 29.61
C SER A 6 23.73 -27.29 28.96
N GLN A 7 23.48 -25.98 28.98
CA GLN A 7 22.46 -25.39 28.12
C GLN A 7 22.86 -25.66 26.66
N THR A 8 22.18 -26.57 26.01
CA THR A 8 22.20 -26.71 24.56
C THR A 8 21.88 -25.32 24.00
N PRO A 9 22.70 -24.75 23.12
CA PRO A 9 22.36 -23.47 22.51
C PRO A 9 21.01 -23.62 21.87
N ALA A 10 20.07 -22.74 22.21
CA ALA A 10 18.76 -22.70 21.55
C ALA A 10 19.01 -22.66 20.03
N SER A 11 18.47 -23.62 19.30
CA SER A 11 18.60 -23.65 17.83
C SER A 11 18.16 -22.31 17.28
N GLU A 12 18.96 -21.73 16.38
CA GLU A 12 18.64 -20.48 15.70
C GLU A 12 17.23 -20.61 15.07
N PRO A 13 16.30 -19.71 15.36
CA PRO A 13 14.98 -19.73 14.73
C PRO A 13 15.12 -19.73 13.20
N LEU A 14 14.36 -20.54 12.49
CA LEU A 14 14.43 -20.73 11.04
C LEU A 14 15.77 -21.29 10.52
N HIS A 15 16.54 -21.99 11.38
CA HIS A 15 17.81 -22.57 10.98
C HIS A 15 17.66 -23.55 9.81
N GLY A 16 18.38 -23.28 8.71
CA GLY A 16 18.35 -24.10 7.50
C GLY A 16 17.03 -24.03 6.71
N ALA A 17 16.04 -23.28 7.17
CA ALA A 17 14.73 -23.21 6.52
C ALA A 17 14.81 -22.64 5.10
N HIS A 18 13.96 -23.16 4.22
CA HIS A 18 13.70 -22.61 2.89
C HIS A 18 12.45 -21.73 2.94
N VAL A 19 12.63 -20.43 2.79
CA VAL A 19 11.54 -19.43 2.84
C VAL A 19 11.15 -19.00 1.44
N LEU A 20 9.88 -19.13 1.09
CA LEU A 20 9.29 -18.45 -0.07
C LEU A 20 8.77 -17.08 0.36
N LEU A 21 9.32 -16.02 -0.21
CA LEU A 21 8.89 -14.64 0.06
C LEU A 21 8.21 -14.04 -1.18
N THR A 22 6.93 -13.72 -1.07
CA THR A 22 6.24 -12.89 -2.07
C THR A 22 6.26 -11.43 -1.65
N GLY A 23 6.20 -10.51 -2.63
CA GLY A 23 6.24 -9.08 -2.33
C GLY A 23 7.62 -8.53 -1.92
N ALA A 24 8.71 -9.24 -2.17
CA ALA A 24 10.08 -8.87 -1.82
C ALA A 24 10.53 -7.47 -2.32
N THR A 25 9.88 -6.92 -3.34
CA THR A 25 10.15 -5.58 -3.87
C THR A 25 9.28 -4.48 -3.25
N GLY A 26 8.33 -4.85 -2.38
CA GLY A 26 7.46 -3.93 -1.62
C GLY A 26 8.11 -3.47 -0.31
N PHE A 27 7.49 -2.50 0.37
CA PHE A 27 8.02 -1.90 1.60
C PHE A 27 8.30 -2.95 2.70
N VAL A 28 7.29 -3.73 3.09
CA VAL A 28 7.47 -4.78 4.10
C VAL A 28 8.38 -5.91 3.60
N GLY A 29 8.18 -6.38 2.36
CA GLY A 29 8.92 -7.51 1.82
C GLY A 29 10.43 -7.28 1.70
N GLN A 30 10.88 -6.05 1.33
CA GLN A 30 12.32 -5.76 1.33
C GLN A 30 12.90 -5.72 2.76
N ALA A 31 12.15 -5.27 3.76
CA ALA A 31 12.58 -5.28 5.15
C ALA A 31 12.64 -6.71 5.71
N VAL A 32 11.69 -7.58 5.33
CA VAL A 32 11.74 -9.03 5.64
C VAL A 32 12.98 -9.66 5.00
N LEU A 33 13.23 -9.41 3.71
CA LEU A 33 14.38 -9.97 3.00
C LEU A 33 15.71 -9.49 3.64
N GLU A 34 15.84 -8.21 3.93
CA GLU A 34 17.02 -7.67 4.62
C GLU A 34 17.24 -8.38 5.96
N LYS A 35 16.19 -8.52 6.77
CA LYS A 35 16.27 -9.15 8.09
C LYS A 35 16.64 -10.63 7.99
N LEU A 36 16.10 -11.37 7.01
CA LEU A 36 16.49 -12.75 6.75
C LEU A 36 17.97 -12.86 6.38
N LEU A 37 18.49 -11.95 5.55
CA LEU A 37 19.90 -11.94 5.16
C LEU A 37 20.82 -11.57 6.30
N SER A 38 20.44 -10.59 7.12
CA SER A 38 21.30 -10.02 8.15
C SER A 38 21.30 -10.78 9.48
N ALA A 39 20.17 -11.43 9.86
CA ALA A 39 19.98 -12.05 11.17
C ALA A 39 19.80 -13.58 11.14
N TYR A 40 19.54 -14.18 9.94
CA TYR A 40 19.30 -15.62 9.79
C TYR A 40 20.23 -16.20 8.70
N PRO A 41 21.54 -16.34 8.96
CA PRO A 41 22.55 -16.65 7.94
C PRO A 41 22.39 -18.02 7.27
N SER A 42 21.77 -18.99 7.93
CA SER A 42 21.55 -20.34 7.41
C SER A 42 20.28 -20.49 6.55
N THR A 43 19.39 -19.46 6.52
CA THR A 43 18.11 -19.49 5.80
C THR A 43 18.33 -19.28 4.30
N ARG A 44 17.68 -20.11 3.49
CA ARG A 44 17.57 -19.93 2.02
C ARG A 44 16.27 -19.19 1.71
N VAL A 45 16.29 -18.31 0.71
CA VAL A 45 15.11 -17.51 0.36
C VAL A 45 14.81 -17.60 -1.13
N THR A 46 13.65 -18.11 -1.48
CA THR A 46 13.10 -17.99 -2.84
C THR A 46 12.21 -16.76 -2.89
N VAL A 47 12.48 -15.84 -3.81
CA VAL A 47 11.68 -14.63 -4.00
C VAL A 47 10.87 -14.71 -5.29
N LEU A 48 9.53 -14.60 -5.21
CA LEU A 48 8.67 -14.49 -6.39
C LEU A 48 8.66 -13.05 -6.87
N VAL A 49 9.20 -12.78 -8.05
CA VAL A 49 9.36 -11.42 -8.59
C VAL A 49 8.98 -11.38 -10.06
N ARG A 50 7.96 -10.57 -10.38
CA ARG A 50 7.53 -10.35 -11.77
C ARG A 50 8.55 -9.50 -12.55
N PRO A 51 8.73 -9.71 -13.85
CA PRO A 51 9.45 -8.78 -14.71
C PRO A 51 8.72 -7.42 -14.79
N ARG A 52 9.43 -6.35 -15.10
CA ARG A 52 8.82 -5.03 -15.27
C ARG A 52 9.51 -4.23 -16.36
N GLY A 53 8.77 -3.92 -17.42
CA GLY A 53 9.34 -3.31 -18.63
C GLY A 53 10.40 -4.21 -19.21
N SER A 54 11.61 -3.70 -19.43
CA SER A 54 12.76 -4.47 -19.94
C SER A 54 13.56 -5.20 -18.85
N LEU A 55 13.17 -5.12 -17.58
CA LEU A 55 13.91 -5.73 -16.47
C LEU A 55 13.32 -7.09 -16.10
N SER A 56 14.17 -8.14 -16.15
CA SER A 56 13.84 -9.45 -15.62
C SER A 56 13.70 -9.44 -14.09
N GLY A 57 13.08 -10.48 -13.50
CA GLY A 57 12.99 -10.66 -12.06
C GLY A 57 14.37 -10.64 -11.41
N GLN A 58 15.35 -11.36 -12.01
CA GLN A 58 16.74 -11.38 -11.54
C GLN A 58 17.38 -9.98 -11.51
N GLN A 59 17.21 -9.20 -12.59
CA GLN A 59 17.72 -7.83 -12.63
C GLN A 59 17.08 -6.92 -11.60
N ARG A 60 15.78 -7.12 -11.33
CA ARG A 60 15.07 -6.38 -10.28
C ARG A 60 15.59 -6.70 -8.89
N VAL A 61 15.85 -7.96 -8.58
CA VAL A 61 16.45 -8.37 -7.29
C VAL A 61 17.88 -7.83 -7.16
N THR A 62 18.69 -7.90 -8.22
CA THR A 62 20.03 -7.30 -8.22
C THR A 62 19.99 -5.78 -7.92
N LYS A 63 19.03 -5.07 -8.51
CA LYS A 63 18.83 -3.63 -8.19
C LYS A 63 18.32 -3.42 -6.77
N LEU A 64 17.42 -4.28 -6.29
CA LEU A 64 16.89 -4.23 -4.93
C LEU A 64 18.01 -4.32 -3.90
N LEU A 65 18.91 -5.31 -4.03
CA LEU A 65 20.03 -5.54 -3.11
C LEU A 65 21.07 -4.41 -3.08
N ARG A 66 21.00 -3.45 -4.02
CA ARG A 66 21.83 -2.23 -4.03
C ARG A 66 21.16 -1.03 -3.37
N LYS A 67 19.90 -1.16 -2.93
CA LYS A 67 19.21 -0.09 -2.19
C LYS A 67 19.85 0.12 -0.82
N PRO A 68 19.76 1.35 -0.25
CA PRO A 68 20.32 1.69 1.07
C PRO A 68 19.90 0.75 2.19
N ILE A 69 18.70 0.17 2.12
CA ILE A 69 18.20 -0.81 3.11
C ILE A 69 19.18 -1.98 3.32
N PHE A 70 19.86 -2.44 2.28
CA PHE A 70 20.83 -3.54 2.34
C PHE A 70 22.27 -3.06 2.62
N GLY A 71 22.49 -1.76 2.83
CA GLY A 71 23.82 -1.16 3.00
C GLY A 71 24.61 -1.82 4.13
N THR A 72 24.04 -1.88 5.33
CA THR A 72 24.69 -2.46 6.51
C THR A 72 24.99 -3.96 6.33
N TRP A 73 24.08 -4.72 5.72
CA TRP A 73 24.34 -6.12 5.40
C TRP A 73 25.47 -6.27 4.38
N ARG A 74 25.48 -5.48 3.30
CA ARG A 74 26.55 -5.48 2.29
C ARG A 74 27.91 -5.08 2.87
N GLU A 75 27.97 -4.08 3.73
CA GLU A 75 29.19 -3.67 4.43
C GLU A 75 29.77 -4.81 5.27
N ARG A 76 28.93 -5.54 6.00
CA ARG A 76 29.38 -6.72 6.79
C ARG A 76 29.90 -7.85 5.91
N GLN A 77 29.31 -8.07 4.74
CA GLN A 77 29.75 -9.12 3.81
C GLN A 77 30.98 -8.70 2.99
N GLY A 78 31.20 -7.39 2.81
CA GLY A 78 32.31 -6.86 2.01
C GLY A 78 32.21 -7.34 0.55
N GLU A 79 33.34 -7.76 0.01
CA GLU A 79 33.43 -8.26 -1.39
C GLU A 79 32.60 -9.52 -1.65
N ARG A 80 32.26 -10.28 -0.62
CA ARG A 80 31.47 -11.52 -0.73
C ARG A 80 29.95 -11.28 -0.82
N ALA A 81 29.48 -10.04 -0.70
CA ALA A 81 28.07 -9.73 -0.64
C ALA A 81 27.24 -10.25 -1.84
N ASP A 82 27.78 -10.15 -3.04
CA ASP A 82 27.09 -10.61 -4.24
C ASP A 82 27.08 -12.15 -4.38
N ASP A 83 28.14 -12.82 -3.93
CA ASP A 83 28.22 -14.29 -3.91
C ASP A 83 27.35 -14.89 -2.79
N GLU A 84 27.34 -14.28 -1.64
CA GLU A 84 26.45 -14.63 -0.53
C GLU A 84 24.97 -14.47 -0.94
N ALA A 85 24.63 -13.39 -1.61
CA ALA A 85 23.29 -13.19 -2.15
C ALA A 85 22.89 -14.28 -3.14
N LYS A 86 23.78 -14.65 -4.07
CA LYS A 86 23.54 -15.72 -5.06
C LYS A 86 23.40 -17.09 -4.42
N ALA A 87 24.16 -17.36 -3.36
CA ALA A 87 24.11 -18.63 -2.64
C ALA A 87 22.80 -18.81 -1.86
N ARG A 88 22.21 -17.71 -1.38
CA ARG A 88 21.06 -17.74 -0.48
C ARG A 88 19.73 -17.34 -1.13
N ILE A 89 19.75 -16.57 -2.22
CA ILE A 89 18.55 -16.07 -2.86
C ILE A 89 18.34 -16.76 -4.22
N THR A 90 17.23 -17.46 -4.34
CA THR A 90 16.72 -17.98 -5.61
C THR A 90 15.63 -17.03 -6.11
N VAL A 91 15.74 -16.57 -7.36
CA VAL A 91 14.72 -15.71 -7.97
C VAL A 91 13.81 -16.58 -8.85
N LEU A 92 12.56 -16.67 -8.43
CA LEU A 92 11.48 -17.27 -9.20
C LEU A 92 10.77 -16.15 -9.97
N GLU A 93 10.98 -16.14 -11.29
CA GLU A 93 10.37 -15.11 -12.13
C GLU A 93 8.93 -15.46 -12.45
N GLY A 94 7.99 -14.65 -11.98
CA GLY A 94 6.56 -14.86 -12.15
C GLY A 94 5.73 -13.81 -11.43
N ASP A 95 4.43 -13.92 -11.63
CA ASP A 95 3.42 -13.04 -11.00
C ASP A 95 2.37 -13.90 -10.30
N LEU A 96 1.70 -13.32 -9.30
CA LEU A 96 0.60 -14.00 -8.60
C LEU A 96 -0.63 -14.25 -9.49
N SER A 97 -0.74 -13.59 -10.66
CA SER A 97 -1.78 -13.91 -11.65
C SER A 97 -1.50 -15.21 -12.42
N ALA A 98 -0.23 -15.66 -12.42
CA ALA A 98 0.22 -16.90 -13.03
C ALA A 98 1.47 -17.37 -12.27
N VAL A 99 1.25 -18.04 -11.13
CA VAL A 99 2.34 -18.53 -10.26
C VAL A 99 3.08 -19.65 -10.98
N PRO A 100 4.41 -19.54 -11.13
CA PRO A 100 5.20 -20.61 -11.73
C PRO A 100 5.26 -21.82 -10.78
N GLU A 101 5.76 -22.95 -11.30
CA GLU A 101 6.00 -24.16 -10.49
C GLU A 101 6.88 -23.81 -9.27
N LEU A 102 6.41 -24.18 -8.09
CA LEU A 102 7.07 -23.90 -6.82
C LEU A 102 7.97 -25.06 -6.40
N PRO A 103 9.10 -24.78 -5.71
CA PRO A 103 9.93 -25.84 -5.12
C PRO A 103 9.13 -26.69 -4.13
N GLY A 104 9.36 -28.00 -4.15
CA GLY A 104 8.70 -28.96 -3.23
C GLY A 104 9.32 -29.01 -1.82
N ASP A 105 10.37 -28.23 -1.55
CA ASP A 105 11.12 -28.19 -0.28
C ASP A 105 10.96 -26.86 0.49
N ILE A 106 9.85 -26.18 0.29
CA ILE A 106 9.52 -24.91 1.01
C ILE A 106 9.05 -25.26 2.42
N ASP A 107 9.74 -24.71 3.42
CA ASP A 107 9.39 -24.87 4.84
C ASP A 107 8.46 -23.77 5.34
N VAL A 108 8.65 -22.54 4.84
CA VAL A 108 7.91 -21.34 5.27
C VAL A 108 7.55 -20.48 4.06
N VAL A 109 6.33 -20.00 4.04
CA VAL A 109 5.89 -18.96 3.10
C VAL A 109 5.60 -17.67 3.85
N ILE A 110 6.24 -16.56 3.46
CA ILE A 110 5.86 -15.22 3.92
C ILE A 110 5.20 -14.50 2.75
N HIS A 111 3.87 -14.45 2.79
CA HIS A 111 3.07 -13.81 1.76
C HIS A 111 2.80 -12.35 2.10
N SER A 112 3.61 -11.43 1.57
CA SER A 112 3.46 -9.97 1.75
C SER A 112 3.12 -9.22 0.45
N ALA A 113 2.94 -9.94 -0.65
CA ALA A 113 2.52 -9.34 -1.92
C ALA A 113 1.05 -8.92 -1.85
N SER A 114 0.78 -7.66 -2.02
CA SER A 114 -0.57 -7.11 -2.18
C SER A 114 -0.51 -5.74 -2.86
N THR A 115 -1.63 -5.27 -3.38
CA THR A 115 -1.79 -3.84 -3.63
C THR A 115 -2.25 -3.15 -2.37
N VAL A 116 -1.72 -1.96 -2.11
CA VAL A 116 -2.11 -1.10 -0.98
C VAL A 116 -2.78 0.19 -1.49
N SER A 117 -3.25 0.21 -2.74
CA SER A 117 -3.98 1.35 -3.29
C SER A 117 -5.43 1.31 -2.85
N PHE A 118 -5.89 2.41 -2.26
CA PHE A 118 -7.29 2.57 -1.83
C PHE A 118 -8.22 2.97 -3.00
N ASP A 119 -7.65 3.44 -4.10
CA ASP A 119 -8.33 3.93 -5.31
C ASP A 119 -8.01 3.09 -6.55
N LEU A 120 -7.88 1.80 -6.37
CA LEU A 120 -7.73 0.87 -7.49
C LEU A 120 -9.11 0.49 -8.06
N PRO A 121 -9.24 0.30 -9.39
CA PRO A 121 -10.40 -0.36 -9.97
C PRO A 121 -10.74 -1.66 -9.25
N ILE A 122 -12.03 -1.90 -9.02
CA ILE A 122 -12.48 -3.04 -8.18
C ILE A 122 -11.96 -4.38 -8.69
N ASP A 123 -12.02 -4.62 -9.98
CA ASP A 123 -11.54 -5.85 -10.62
C ASP A 123 -10.02 -6.05 -10.44
N GLU A 124 -9.22 -4.98 -10.54
CA GLU A 124 -7.78 -5.03 -10.30
C GLU A 124 -7.45 -5.29 -8.82
N ALA A 125 -8.23 -4.69 -7.91
CA ALA A 125 -8.08 -4.92 -6.48
C ALA A 125 -8.38 -6.39 -6.12
N PHE A 126 -9.46 -6.96 -6.69
CA PHE A 126 -9.80 -8.38 -6.52
C PHE A 126 -8.74 -9.29 -7.13
N ALA A 127 -8.28 -9.02 -8.35
CA ALA A 127 -7.21 -9.81 -8.98
C ALA A 127 -5.94 -9.85 -8.12
N ALA A 128 -5.54 -8.71 -7.53
CA ALA A 128 -4.31 -8.62 -6.74
C ALA A 128 -4.44 -9.21 -5.33
N ASN A 129 -5.53 -8.90 -4.60
CA ASN A 129 -5.64 -9.20 -3.17
C ASN A 129 -6.49 -10.43 -2.85
N VAL A 130 -7.24 -10.96 -3.81
CA VAL A 130 -8.02 -12.20 -3.69
C VAL A 130 -7.46 -13.27 -4.62
N GLY A 131 -7.48 -13.03 -5.93
CA GLY A 131 -6.99 -13.98 -6.93
C GLY A 131 -5.50 -14.32 -6.79
N GLY A 132 -4.67 -13.33 -6.42
CA GLY A 132 -3.24 -13.57 -6.17
C GLY A 132 -2.97 -14.58 -5.04
N PRO A 133 -3.52 -14.40 -3.83
CA PRO A 133 -3.47 -15.39 -2.76
C PRO A 133 -4.03 -16.75 -3.18
N GLU A 134 -5.20 -16.80 -3.85
CA GLU A 134 -5.78 -18.05 -4.34
C GLU A 134 -4.83 -18.83 -5.26
N ALA A 135 -4.22 -18.15 -6.23
CA ALA A 135 -3.27 -18.77 -7.14
C ALA A 135 -2.01 -19.27 -6.41
N LEU A 136 -1.51 -18.51 -5.42
CA LEU A 136 -0.38 -18.92 -4.61
C LEU A 136 -0.69 -20.20 -3.81
N TYR A 137 -1.84 -20.25 -3.12
CA TYR A 137 -2.22 -21.42 -2.32
C TYR A 137 -2.50 -22.65 -3.17
N ALA A 138 -3.07 -22.47 -4.36
CA ALA A 138 -3.23 -23.56 -5.34
C ALA A 138 -1.86 -24.12 -5.77
N ALA A 139 -0.93 -23.24 -6.16
CA ALA A 139 0.43 -23.65 -6.56
C ALA A 139 1.20 -24.33 -5.40
N LEU A 140 1.02 -23.89 -4.16
CA LEU A 140 1.60 -24.56 -2.98
C LEU A 140 1.03 -25.97 -2.80
N SER A 141 -0.28 -26.16 -2.97
CA SER A 141 -0.91 -27.48 -2.87
C SER A 141 -0.41 -28.42 -3.98
N GLU A 142 -0.13 -27.89 -5.19
CA GLU A 142 0.40 -28.66 -6.31
C GLU A 142 1.88 -28.98 -6.17
N SER A 143 2.66 -28.16 -5.45
CA SER A 143 4.11 -28.37 -5.27
C SER A 143 4.47 -29.59 -4.40
N GLY A 144 3.50 -30.11 -3.64
CA GLY A 144 3.73 -31.21 -2.69
C GLY A 144 4.46 -30.79 -1.42
N SER A 145 4.75 -29.49 -1.21
CA SER A 145 5.28 -28.94 0.03
C SER A 145 4.17 -28.73 1.06
N ASP A 146 4.50 -28.82 2.35
CA ASP A 146 3.59 -28.51 3.47
C ASP A 146 4.19 -27.38 4.36
N PRO A 147 4.34 -26.16 3.81
CA PRO A 147 4.96 -25.09 4.53
C PRO A 147 4.07 -24.51 5.63
N HIS A 148 4.70 -23.86 6.60
CA HIS A 148 4.01 -22.90 7.43
C HIS A 148 3.79 -21.60 6.65
N VAL A 149 2.53 -21.19 6.46
CA VAL A 149 2.17 -19.96 5.76
C VAL A 149 1.98 -18.82 6.75
N VAL A 150 2.74 -17.74 6.56
CA VAL A 150 2.55 -16.45 7.23
C VAL A 150 1.91 -15.49 6.23
N HIS A 151 0.62 -15.25 6.37
CA HIS A 151 -0.15 -14.32 5.52
C HIS A 151 -0.15 -12.93 6.13
N VAL A 152 0.49 -11.96 5.47
CA VAL A 152 0.49 -10.56 5.89
C VAL A 152 -0.80 -9.89 5.42
N SER A 153 -1.68 -9.59 6.37
CA SER A 153 -2.97 -8.92 6.20
C SER A 153 -2.90 -7.45 6.66
N THR A 154 -3.94 -6.94 7.27
CA THR A 154 -4.00 -5.63 7.95
C THR A 154 -5.03 -5.68 9.08
N SER A 155 -4.85 -4.90 10.14
CA SER A 155 -5.85 -4.76 11.21
C SER A 155 -7.17 -4.19 10.69
N TYR A 156 -7.13 -3.41 9.61
CA TYR A 156 -8.31 -2.78 9.01
C TYR A 156 -9.26 -3.73 8.27
N VAL A 157 -8.91 -5.02 8.17
CA VAL A 157 -9.86 -6.08 7.72
C VAL A 157 -11.05 -6.23 8.66
N ALA A 158 -10.93 -5.73 9.90
CA ALA A 158 -12.03 -5.66 10.86
C ALA A 158 -13.20 -4.75 10.40
N GLY A 159 -13.00 -3.92 9.38
CA GLY A 159 -14.01 -3.03 8.83
C GLY A 159 -14.21 -1.74 9.65
N MET A 160 -15.25 -0.98 9.30
CA MET A 160 -15.63 0.27 10.00
C MET A 160 -16.26 -0.05 11.35
N ARG A 161 -15.46 -0.11 12.39
CA ARG A 161 -15.90 -0.41 13.75
C ARG A 161 -15.13 0.41 14.77
N LYS A 162 -15.66 0.46 15.99
CA LYS A 162 -14.96 0.98 17.16
C LYS A 162 -14.75 -0.16 18.14
N GLY A 163 -13.61 -0.19 18.79
CA GLY A 163 -13.27 -1.15 19.83
C GLY A 163 -12.10 -2.05 19.46
N VAL A 164 -12.02 -3.20 20.10
CA VAL A 164 -10.91 -4.14 19.94
C VAL A 164 -11.15 -5.06 18.74
N ALA A 165 -10.16 -5.15 17.85
CA ALA A 165 -10.09 -6.18 16.83
C ALA A 165 -9.46 -7.43 17.43
N GLU A 166 -10.24 -8.50 17.56
CA GLU A 166 -9.80 -9.74 18.18
C GLU A 166 -8.86 -10.54 17.29
N GLU A 167 -7.95 -11.30 17.91
CA GLU A 167 -7.02 -12.21 17.23
C GLU A 167 -7.70 -13.53 16.88
N ARG A 168 -8.66 -13.48 15.96
CA ARG A 168 -9.43 -14.63 15.46
C ARG A 168 -9.87 -14.41 14.02
N SER A 169 -10.45 -15.44 13.41
CA SER A 169 -11.08 -15.35 12.09
C SER A 169 -12.14 -14.25 12.05
N LEU A 170 -12.28 -13.60 10.90
CA LEU A 170 -13.29 -12.56 10.69
C LEU A 170 -14.68 -13.16 10.64
N ASP A 171 -15.61 -12.53 11.35
CA ASP A 171 -17.02 -12.94 11.35
C ASP A 171 -17.79 -12.19 10.25
N HIS A 172 -17.80 -12.76 9.04
CA HIS A 172 -18.62 -12.30 7.91
C HIS A 172 -19.05 -13.47 7.02
N GLN A 173 -20.21 -13.34 6.38
CA GLN A 173 -20.82 -14.35 5.51
C GLN A 173 -20.73 -13.94 4.02
N ILE A 174 -19.73 -13.17 3.63
CA ILE A 174 -19.58 -12.69 2.26
C ILE A 174 -19.03 -13.82 1.40
N ASP A 175 -19.73 -14.12 0.32
CA ASP A 175 -19.30 -15.10 -0.68
C ASP A 175 -18.20 -14.49 -1.56
N ARG A 176 -16.97 -14.95 -1.37
CA ARG A 176 -15.78 -14.49 -2.07
C ARG A 176 -15.86 -14.73 -3.58
N ALA A 177 -16.39 -15.88 -4.00
CA ALA A 177 -16.51 -16.23 -5.42
C ALA A 177 -17.53 -15.32 -6.13
N GLU A 178 -18.66 -15.05 -5.48
CA GLU A 178 -19.69 -14.16 -6.01
C GLU A 178 -19.18 -12.71 -6.09
N GLU A 179 -18.46 -12.21 -5.08
CA GLU A 179 -17.90 -10.86 -5.11
C GLU A 179 -16.84 -10.73 -6.20
N THR A 180 -15.99 -11.75 -6.41
CA THR A 180 -15.02 -11.77 -7.52
C THR A 180 -15.73 -11.70 -8.88
N ARG A 181 -16.80 -12.49 -9.04
CA ARG A 181 -17.62 -12.47 -10.28
C ARG A 181 -18.24 -11.09 -10.52
N LEU A 182 -18.77 -10.46 -9.47
CA LEU A 182 -19.36 -9.11 -9.55
C LEU A 182 -18.32 -8.04 -9.89
N ALA A 183 -17.11 -8.16 -9.36
CA ALA A 183 -16.01 -7.25 -9.68
C ALA A 183 -15.61 -7.33 -11.17
N LEU A 184 -15.54 -8.52 -11.73
CA LEU A 184 -15.26 -8.74 -13.15
C LEU A 184 -16.42 -8.22 -14.04
N ALA A 185 -17.66 -8.50 -13.68
CA ALA A 185 -18.84 -8.00 -14.39
C ALA A 185 -18.88 -6.45 -14.40
N ALA A 186 -18.47 -5.81 -13.31
CA ALA A 186 -18.39 -4.35 -13.25
C ALA A 186 -17.45 -3.75 -14.31
N ARG A 187 -16.33 -4.43 -14.64
CA ARG A 187 -15.41 -4.02 -15.73
C ARG A 187 -16.12 -4.11 -17.07
N GLU A 188 -16.80 -5.22 -17.36
CA GLU A 188 -17.53 -5.41 -18.61
C GLU A 188 -18.62 -4.35 -18.80
N ASP A 189 -19.39 -4.08 -17.75
CA ASP A 189 -20.45 -3.06 -17.73
C ASP A 189 -19.89 -1.65 -17.94
N ALA A 190 -18.80 -1.29 -17.28
CA ALA A 190 -18.15 0.01 -17.43
C ALA A 190 -17.59 0.19 -18.84
N GLU A 191 -16.92 -0.83 -19.40
CA GLU A 191 -16.43 -0.82 -20.77
C GLU A 191 -17.56 -0.67 -21.78
N ALA A 192 -18.67 -1.40 -21.64
CA ALA A 192 -19.85 -1.25 -22.49
C ALA A 192 -20.49 0.14 -22.38
N ALA A 193 -20.64 0.64 -21.14
CA ALA A 193 -21.20 1.96 -20.90
C ALA A 193 -20.34 3.08 -21.49
N SER A 194 -19.02 2.96 -21.45
CA SER A 194 -18.07 3.97 -21.96
C SER A 194 -18.21 4.22 -23.47
N ARG A 195 -18.75 3.27 -24.22
CA ARG A 195 -18.93 3.34 -25.67
C ARG A 195 -20.29 3.91 -26.08
N ARG A 196 -21.21 4.16 -25.13
CA ARG A 196 -22.48 4.79 -25.42
C ARG A 196 -22.28 6.26 -25.81
N THR A 197 -23.12 6.76 -26.71
CA THR A 197 -22.99 8.11 -27.24
C THR A 197 -22.99 9.19 -26.16
N GLU A 198 -23.78 9.00 -25.11
CA GLU A 198 -23.91 9.92 -23.97
C GLU A 198 -22.60 10.09 -23.18
N VAL A 199 -21.76 9.07 -23.15
CA VAL A 199 -20.44 9.07 -22.48
C VAL A 199 -19.34 9.45 -23.46
N LEU A 200 -19.25 8.74 -24.60
CA LEU A 200 -18.15 8.89 -25.55
C LEU A 200 -18.21 10.25 -26.29
N GLY A 201 -19.40 10.76 -26.56
CA GLY A 201 -19.60 12.03 -27.29
C GLY A 201 -18.91 13.22 -26.62
N PRO A 202 -19.21 13.53 -25.34
CA PRO A 202 -18.52 14.58 -24.58
C PRO A 202 -16.99 14.41 -24.49
N LEU A 203 -16.50 13.19 -24.29
CA LEU A 203 -15.05 12.89 -24.21
C LEU A 203 -14.36 13.20 -25.54
N LEU A 204 -14.93 12.77 -26.66
CA LEU A 204 -14.41 13.10 -27.99
C LEU A 204 -14.47 14.58 -28.30
N GLN A 205 -15.51 15.28 -27.86
CA GLN A 205 -15.63 16.74 -28.04
C GLN A 205 -14.52 17.47 -27.26
N ALA A 206 -14.26 17.07 -26.00
CA ALA A 206 -13.19 17.63 -25.21
C ALA A 206 -11.80 17.36 -25.84
N ALA A 207 -11.57 16.13 -26.30
CA ALA A 207 -10.33 15.75 -26.98
C ALA A 207 -10.12 16.58 -28.27
N ARG A 208 -11.17 16.79 -29.07
CA ARG A 208 -11.12 17.65 -30.25
C ARG A 208 -10.78 19.10 -29.90
N ALA A 209 -11.40 19.65 -28.86
CA ALA A 209 -11.12 21.02 -28.43
C ALA A 209 -9.66 21.20 -28.00
N ALA A 210 -9.09 20.24 -27.28
CA ALA A 210 -7.72 20.28 -26.76
C ALA A 210 -6.65 19.99 -27.83
N HIS A 211 -6.89 19.02 -28.73
CA HIS A 211 -5.84 18.41 -29.57
C HIS A 211 -6.07 18.63 -31.08
N ARG A 212 -7.06 19.42 -31.51
CA ARG A 212 -7.39 19.66 -32.95
C ARG A 212 -6.17 20.05 -33.79
N LYS A 213 -5.28 20.89 -33.26
CA LYS A 213 -4.07 21.35 -33.95
C LYS A 213 -3.00 20.28 -34.15
N ALA A 214 -3.03 19.21 -33.35
CA ALA A 214 -2.10 18.08 -33.42
C ALA A 214 -2.54 16.99 -34.42
N GLY A 215 -3.72 17.14 -35.03
CA GLY A 215 -4.22 16.21 -36.04
C GLY A 215 -5.23 15.16 -35.54
N ALA A 216 -5.83 14.45 -36.47
CA ALA A 216 -6.93 13.50 -36.15
C ALA A 216 -6.48 12.33 -35.28
N GLN A 217 -5.25 11.84 -35.47
CA GLN A 217 -4.71 10.74 -34.65
C GLN A 217 -4.54 11.14 -33.19
N ALA A 218 -3.98 12.33 -32.91
CA ALA A 218 -3.82 12.85 -31.55
C ALA A 218 -5.18 13.04 -30.84
N VAL A 219 -6.20 13.46 -31.58
CA VAL A 219 -7.57 13.55 -31.08
C VAL A 219 -8.13 12.17 -30.72
N ALA A 220 -7.91 11.17 -31.57
CA ALA A 220 -8.39 9.81 -31.33
C ALA A 220 -7.69 9.18 -30.10
N GLU A 221 -6.36 9.33 -29.99
CA GLU A 221 -5.58 8.86 -28.85
C GLU A 221 -6.01 9.53 -27.53
N ALA A 222 -6.21 10.86 -27.54
CA ALA A 222 -6.69 11.60 -26.38
C ALA A 222 -8.13 11.20 -26.01
N GLY A 223 -9.00 10.96 -26.97
CA GLY A 223 -10.36 10.48 -26.73
C GLY A 223 -10.39 9.09 -26.11
N GLU A 224 -9.55 8.19 -26.61
CA GLU A 224 -9.44 6.84 -26.04
C GLU A 224 -8.78 6.83 -24.65
N ALA A 225 -7.80 7.69 -24.39
CA ALA A 225 -7.22 7.88 -23.08
C ALA A 225 -8.27 8.39 -22.08
N ALA A 226 -9.05 9.39 -22.44
CA ALA A 226 -10.12 9.91 -21.61
C ALA A 226 -11.23 8.86 -21.35
N ARG A 227 -11.55 8.02 -22.37
CA ARG A 227 -12.50 6.91 -22.18
C ARG A 227 -11.99 5.90 -21.15
N ARG A 228 -10.71 5.51 -21.22
CA ARG A 228 -10.11 4.57 -20.23
C ARG A 228 -10.13 5.17 -18.84
N GLU A 229 -9.74 6.44 -18.69
CA GLU A 229 -9.80 7.17 -17.43
C GLU A 229 -11.21 7.16 -16.84
N TRP A 230 -12.24 7.43 -17.67
CA TRP A 230 -13.64 7.36 -17.25
C TRP A 230 -14.03 5.95 -16.74
N VAL A 231 -13.59 4.88 -17.43
CA VAL A 231 -13.83 3.49 -16.99
C VAL A 231 -13.19 3.25 -15.64
N ASP A 232 -11.92 3.62 -15.46
CA ASP A 232 -11.19 3.39 -14.23
C ASP A 232 -11.80 4.18 -13.05
N GLU A 233 -12.16 5.44 -13.23
CA GLU A 233 -12.88 6.24 -12.23
C GLU A 233 -14.21 5.61 -11.81
N ARG A 234 -14.96 5.05 -12.76
CA ARG A 234 -16.21 4.37 -12.47
C ARG A 234 -15.99 3.09 -11.66
N LEU A 235 -14.95 2.33 -11.96
CA LEU A 235 -14.61 1.11 -11.25
C LEU A 235 -14.05 1.37 -9.84
N VAL A 236 -13.27 2.44 -9.68
CA VAL A 236 -12.85 2.94 -8.35
C VAL A 236 -14.08 3.31 -7.51
N THR A 237 -15.03 4.03 -8.10
CA THR A 237 -16.27 4.41 -7.43
C THR A 237 -17.12 3.18 -7.05
N ALA A 238 -17.25 2.22 -7.96
CA ALA A 238 -17.96 0.98 -7.71
C ALA A 238 -17.31 0.19 -6.55
N GLY A 239 -15.98 0.08 -6.54
CA GLY A 239 -15.22 -0.59 -5.48
C GLY A 239 -15.43 0.06 -4.11
N ARG A 240 -15.32 1.38 -4.03
CA ARG A 240 -15.57 2.12 -2.79
C ARG A 240 -17.00 1.94 -2.31
N THR A 241 -17.99 2.10 -3.19
CA THR A 241 -19.41 1.96 -2.85
C THR A 241 -19.71 0.54 -2.36
N ARG A 242 -19.16 -0.47 -3.03
CA ARG A 242 -19.37 -1.87 -2.62
C ARG A 242 -18.75 -2.15 -1.27
N ALA A 243 -17.50 -1.78 -1.05
CA ALA A 243 -16.81 -1.94 0.23
C ALA A 243 -17.60 -1.27 1.37
N MET A 244 -18.00 -0.01 1.19
CA MET A 244 -18.78 0.73 2.20
C MET A 244 -20.14 0.07 2.49
N SER A 245 -20.82 -0.46 1.49
CA SER A 245 -22.12 -1.16 1.67
C SER A 245 -21.99 -2.47 2.48
N LEU A 246 -20.79 -3.01 2.54
CA LEU A 246 -20.47 -4.24 3.26
C LEU A 246 -19.73 -3.98 4.59
N GLY A 247 -19.46 -2.70 4.94
CA GLY A 247 -18.87 -2.32 6.21
C GLY A 247 -17.37 -2.07 6.19
N TRP A 248 -16.72 -1.97 5.02
CA TRP A 248 -15.31 -1.59 4.89
C TRP A 248 -15.15 -0.16 4.35
N PRO A 249 -14.10 0.58 4.76
CA PRO A 249 -13.90 1.96 4.33
C PRO A 249 -13.53 2.11 2.85
N ASP A 250 -12.91 1.09 2.25
CA ASP A 250 -12.41 1.11 0.88
C ASP A 250 -12.22 -0.30 0.29
N VAL A 251 -11.91 -0.34 -1.00
CA VAL A 251 -11.71 -1.59 -1.75
C VAL A 251 -10.47 -2.37 -1.30
N TYR A 252 -9.43 -1.69 -0.78
CA TYR A 252 -8.22 -2.34 -0.27
C TYR A 252 -8.54 -3.20 0.96
N THR A 253 -9.13 -2.61 1.99
CA THR A 253 -9.46 -3.30 3.24
C THR A 253 -10.48 -4.41 3.01
N PHE A 254 -11.45 -4.18 2.13
CA PHE A 254 -12.44 -5.18 1.72
C PHE A 254 -11.78 -6.38 1.03
N THR A 255 -10.96 -6.14 0.00
CA THR A 255 -10.30 -7.25 -0.73
C THR A 255 -9.23 -7.95 0.12
N LYS A 256 -8.57 -7.25 1.06
CA LYS A 256 -7.68 -7.88 2.03
C LYS A 256 -8.43 -8.82 2.99
N ALA A 257 -9.64 -8.46 3.43
CA ALA A 257 -10.48 -9.35 4.24
C ALA A 257 -10.86 -10.62 3.48
N LEU A 258 -11.21 -10.51 2.19
CA LEU A 258 -11.51 -11.67 1.35
C LEU A 258 -10.25 -12.50 1.01
N GLY A 259 -9.10 -11.87 0.83
CA GLY A 259 -7.81 -12.56 0.65
C GLY A 259 -7.38 -13.35 1.89
N GLU A 260 -7.67 -12.83 3.08
CA GLU A 260 -7.48 -13.56 4.34
C GLU A 260 -8.42 -14.76 4.44
N ARG A 261 -9.69 -14.61 4.05
CA ARG A 261 -10.62 -15.72 3.95
C ARG A 261 -10.16 -16.79 2.93
N ALA A 262 -9.54 -16.36 1.82
CA ALA A 262 -8.94 -17.30 0.87
C ALA A 262 -7.81 -18.12 1.51
N ALA A 263 -6.96 -17.50 2.35
CA ALA A 263 -5.93 -18.21 3.09
C ALA A 263 -6.53 -19.24 4.06
N GLU A 264 -7.55 -18.84 4.82
CA GLU A 264 -8.25 -19.74 5.76
C GLU A 264 -8.88 -20.95 5.04
N ASP A 265 -9.59 -20.72 3.94
CA ASP A 265 -10.30 -21.76 3.21
C ASP A 265 -9.34 -22.74 2.49
N MET A 266 -8.34 -22.19 1.78
CA MET A 266 -7.45 -22.96 0.91
C MET A 266 -6.28 -23.60 1.66
N TRP A 267 -5.94 -23.09 2.86
CA TRP A 267 -4.88 -23.62 3.74
C TRP A 267 -5.41 -24.14 5.06
N SER A 268 -6.69 -24.54 5.10
CA SER A 268 -7.44 -24.94 6.29
C SER A 268 -6.85 -26.16 7.01
N ALA A 269 -6.22 -27.08 6.30
CA ALA A 269 -5.58 -28.27 6.89
C ALA A 269 -4.09 -28.04 7.23
N GLY A 270 -3.50 -26.92 6.79
CA GLY A 270 -2.09 -26.61 6.97
C GLY A 270 -1.82 -25.76 8.21
N ARG A 271 -0.59 -25.24 8.31
CA ARG A 271 -0.16 -24.32 9.36
C ARG A 271 -0.28 -22.90 8.82
N LEU A 272 -1.18 -22.11 9.41
CA LEU A 272 -1.46 -20.73 8.98
C LEU A 272 -1.29 -19.75 10.13
N SER A 273 -0.49 -18.72 9.93
CA SER A 273 -0.42 -17.54 10.78
C SER A 273 -0.83 -16.31 9.97
N VAL A 274 -1.76 -15.53 10.49
CA VAL A 274 -2.23 -14.29 9.88
C VAL A 274 -1.68 -13.12 10.70
N VAL A 275 -0.88 -12.27 10.06
CA VAL A 275 -0.27 -11.09 10.69
C VAL A 275 -1.01 -9.85 10.20
N ARG A 276 -1.63 -9.10 11.11
CA ARG A 276 -2.48 -7.95 10.85
C ARG A 276 -1.83 -6.66 11.37
N PRO A 277 -0.93 -6.02 10.63
CA PRO A 277 -0.39 -4.73 11.03
C PRO A 277 -1.42 -3.60 10.86
N THR A 278 -1.28 -2.57 11.69
CA THR A 278 -1.94 -1.27 11.52
C THR A 278 -1.21 -0.44 10.46
N ILE A 279 -1.28 0.90 10.51
CA ILE A 279 -0.57 1.76 9.55
C ILE A 279 0.93 1.60 9.75
N ILE A 280 1.61 1.06 8.73
CA ILE A 280 3.05 0.78 8.82
C ILE A 280 3.83 2.03 8.39
N GLU A 281 4.70 2.49 9.29
CA GLU A 281 5.55 3.67 9.10
C GLU A 281 7.04 3.33 9.22
N SER A 282 7.89 4.34 9.19
CA SER A 282 9.34 4.21 9.22
C SER A 282 9.86 3.36 10.38
N SER A 283 10.99 2.72 10.18
CA SER A 283 11.65 1.89 11.19
C SER A 283 12.19 2.69 12.38
N ILE A 284 12.16 2.09 13.58
CA ILE A 284 12.83 2.65 14.76
C ILE A 284 14.34 2.32 14.74
N LYS A 285 14.69 1.07 14.38
CA LYS A 285 16.07 0.58 14.47
C LYS A 285 16.56 -0.10 13.20
N HIS A 286 15.76 -0.94 12.59
CA HIS A 286 16.17 -1.79 11.46
C HIS A 286 15.38 -1.54 10.20
N PRO A 287 16.08 -1.43 9.05
CA PRO A 287 17.53 -1.62 8.82
C PRO A 287 18.41 -0.50 9.41
N TYR A 288 17.86 0.69 9.55
CA TYR A 288 18.42 1.84 10.24
C TYR A 288 17.28 2.80 10.65
N PRO A 289 17.47 3.65 11.67
CA PRO A 289 16.43 4.56 12.14
C PRO A 289 15.89 5.46 11.03
N GLY A 290 14.55 5.57 10.94
CA GLY A 290 13.87 6.40 9.97
C GLY A 290 13.79 5.83 8.54
N TRP A 291 14.19 4.57 8.31
CA TRP A 291 14.06 3.98 6.98
C TRP A 291 12.60 3.82 6.59
N ILE A 292 12.27 4.28 5.40
CA ILE A 292 10.98 4.13 4.72
C ILE A 292 11.21 3.97 3.22
N ASP A 293 10.35 3.25 2.51
CA ASP A 293 10.42 3.08 1.05
C ASP A 293 9.10 3.47 0.39
N GLY A 294 9.12 4.60 -0.29
CA GLY A 294 7.98 5.19 -0.96
C GLY A 294 7.20 6.19 -0.09
N PHE A 295 6.41 7.02 -0.75
CA PHE A 295 5.51 7.99 -0.13
C PHE A 295 4.09 7.43 -0.14
N LYS A 296 3.63 6.91 0.99
CA LYS A 296 2.31 6.27 1.11
C LYS A 296 1.67 6.65 2.44
N VAL A 297 0.35 6.53 2.51
CA VAL A 297 -0.48 6.73 3.69
C VAL A 297 -0.27 8.11 4.34
N ALA A 298 0.51 8.24 5.41
CA ALA A 298 0.70 9.51 6.13
C ALA A 298 1.73 10.44 5.46
N ASP A 299 2.73 9.90 4.76
CA ASP A 299 3.82 10.69 4.18
C ASP A 299 3.36 11.80 3.23
N PRO A 300 2.42 11.57 2.29
CA PRO A 300 1.92 12.63 1.43
C PRO A 300 1.24 13.77 2.19
N LEU A 301 0.54 13.47 3.29
CA LEU A 301 -0.10 14.48 4.15
C LEU A 301 0.94 15.30 4.92
N ILE A 302 1.93 14.62 5.51
CA ILE A 302 3.04 15.24 6.21
C ILE A 302 3.83 16.15 5.26
N ALA A 303 4.14 15.67 4.05
CA ALA A 303 4.85 16.45 3.04
C ALA A 303 4.02 17.65 2.54
N ALA A 304 2.72 17.49 2.33
CA ALA A 304 1.82 18.58 1.93
C ALA A 304 1.75 19.67 3.01
N TYR A 305 1.67 19.27 4.26
CA TYR A 305 1.71 20.20 5.40
C TYR A 305 3.05 20.95 5.48
N GLY A 306 4.18 20.23 5.40
CA GLY A 306 5.51 20.84 5.42
C GLY A 306 5.72 21.86 4.30
N ARG A 307 5.01 21.71 3.18
CA ARG A 307 4.97 22.68 2.06
C ARG A 307 3.94 23.80 2.24
N GLY A 308 3.31 23.90 3.41
CA GLY A 308 2.30 24.93 3.70
C GLY A 308 0.97 24.76 2.96
N MET A 309 0.72 23.61 2.34
CA MET A 309 -0.45 23.40 1.48
C MET A 309 -1.71 22.92 2.21
N LEU A 310 -1.60 22.40 3.43
CA LEU A 310 -2.68 21.72 4.15
C LEU A 310 -3.01 22.38 5.49
N PRO A 311 -3.71 23.54 5.53
CA PRO A 311 -4.05 24.21 6.78
C PRO A 311 -5.25 23.58 7.51
N GLU A 312 -6.06 22.78 6.82
CA GLU A 312 -7.29 22.17 7.33
C GLU A 312 -7.35 20.71 6.95
N PHE A 313 -7.75 19.84 7.89
CA PHE A 313 -7.98 18.42 7.61
C PHE A 313 -9.22 17.92 8.38
N PRO A 314 -10.13 17.17 7.74
CA PRO A 314 -11.36 16.70 8.37
C PRO A 314 -11.07 15.47 9.24
N ALA A 315 -10.64 15.72 10.47
CA ALA A 315 -10.39 14.67 11.45
C ALA A 315 -10.86 15.10 12.83
N LEU A 316 -11.09 14.13 13.69
CA LEU A 316 -11.26 14.37 15.11
C LEU A 316 -9.87 14.33 15.77
N ALA A 317 -9.49 15.41 16.43
CA ALA A 317 -8.17 15.53 17.08
C ALA A 317 -7.90 14.40 18.09
N ASP A 318 -8.96 13.86 18.69
CA ASP A 318 -8.92 12.83 19.72
C ASP A 318 -8.94 11.40 19.16
N THR A 319 -9.15 11.20 17.86
CA THR A 319 -9.10 9.88 17.22
C THR A 319 -7.73 9.26 17.41
N ILE A 320 -7.69 8.01 17.86
CA ILE A 320 -6.46 7.23 17.94
C ILE A 320 -6.07 6.83 16.50
N LEU A 321 -4.87 7.22 16.12
CA LEU A 321 -4.24 6.77 14.89
C LEU A 321 -3.22 5.69 15.25
N ASP A 322 -3.53 4.46 14.91
CA ASP A 322 -2.63 3.35 15.22
C ASP A 322 -1.56 3.23 14.14
N VAL A 323 -0.34 3.57 14.52
CA VAL A 323 0.84 3.57 13.65
C VAL A 323 1.90 2.66 14.24
N ILE A 324 2.41 1.72 13.44
CA ILE A 324 3.38 0.75 13.86
C ILE A 324 4.66 0.82 13.01
N PRO A 325 5.86 0.83 13.60
CA PRO A 325 7.12 0.80 12.85
C PRO A 325 7.29 -0.50 12.06
N VAL A 326 7.85 -0.40 10.84
CA VAL A 326 8.03 -1.55 9.94
C VAL A 326 8.89 -2.66 10.55
N ASP A 327 9.89 -2.33 11.34
CA ASP A 327 10.75 -3.32 12.01
C ASP A 327 9.99 -4.13 13.07
N HIS A 328 8.96 -3.59 13.70
CA HIS A 328 8.05 -4.35 14.56
C HIS A 328 7.20 -5.34 13.75
N VAL A 329 6.69 -4.91 12.59
CA VAL A 329 5.93 -5.79 11.68
C VAL A 329 6.79 -6.94 11.16
N VAL A 330 8.02 -6.64 10.75
CA VAL A 330 9.00 -7.65 10.30
C VAL A 330 9.31 -8.64 11.42
N ASN A 331 9.58 -8.15 12.65
CA ASN A 331 9.85 -9.00 13.78
C ASN A 331 8.65 -9.90 14.13
N ALA A 332 7.42 -9.38 14.07
CA ALA A 332 6.21 -10.16 14.30
C ALA A 332 6.01 -11.26 13.23
N ALA A 333 6.21 -10.92 11.95
CA ALA A 333 6.10 -11.88 10.86
C ALA A 333 7.16 -13.01 10.98
N LEU A 334 8.40 -12.67 11.33
CA LEU A 334 9.48 -13.66 11.50
C LEU A 334 9.30 -14.48 12.79
N ALA A 335 8.79 -13.87 13.86
CA ALA A 335 8.45 -14.61 15.09
C ALA A 335 7.31 -15.60 14.84
N ALA A 336 6.27 -15.19 14.11
CA ALA A 336 5.23 -16.10 13.70
C ALA A 336 5.79 -17.24 12.82
N ALA A 337 6.64 -16.91 11.83
CA ALA A 337 7.29 -17.89 10.96
C ALA A 337 8.10 -18.94 11.73
N ALA A 338 8.77 -18.51 12.83
CA ALA A 338 9.58 -19.38 13.68
C ALA A 338 8.77 -20.23 14.68
N ALA A 339 7.49 -19.95 14.87
CA ALA A 339 6.61 -20.63 15.82
C ALA A 339 5.30 -21.07 15.10
N PRO A 340 5.38 -22.11 14.26
CA PRO A 340 4.20 -22.56 13.51
C PRO A 340 3.11 -23.10 14.46
N PRO A 341 1.83 -22.77 14.19
CA PRO A 341 0.71 -23.35 14.92
C PRO A 341 0.53 -24.83 14.58
N PRO A 342 -0.29 -25.57 15.36
CA PRO A 342 -0.75 -26.88 14.94
C PRO A 342 -1.48 -26.78 13.57
N ALA A 343 -1.34 -27.83 12.75
CA ALA A 343 -2.06 -27.90 11.48
C ALA A 343 -3.58 -27.84 11.69
N GLY A 344 -4.27 -27.04 10.91
CA GLY A 344 -5.71 -26.83 11.02
C GLY A 344 -6.15 -25.85 12.11
N GLU A 345 -5.22 -25.25 12.85
CA GLU A 345 -5.50 -24.26 13.92
C GLU A 345 -4.85 -22.91 13.60
N PRO A 346 -5.46 -22.08 12.74
CA PRO A 346 -4.87 -20.81 12.34
C PRO A 346 -4.70 -19.88 13.54
N GLN A 347 -3.56 -19.17 13.57
CA GLN A 347 -3.27 -18.14 14.56
C GLN A 347 -3.29 -16.74 13.94
N TYR A 348 -3.74 -15.77 14.72
CA TYR A 348 -3.90 -14.38 14.30
C TYR A 348 -3.09 -13.47 15.22
N PHE A 349 -2.41 -12.48 14.64
CA PHE A 349 -1.55 -11.56 15.38
C PHE A 349 -1.88 -10.13 14.98
N GLN A 350 -2.38 -9.33 15.90
CA GLN A 350 -2.55 -7.89 15.72
C GLN A 350 -1.21 -7.20 16.02
N VAL A 351 -0.63 -6.55 15.00
CA VAL A 351 0.62 -5.80 15.16
C VAL A 351 0.28 -4.32 15.21
N ALA A 352 -0.05 -3.87 16.40
CA ALA A 352 -0.68 -2.59 16.68
C ALA A 352 -0.04 -1.93 17.92
N SER A 353 -0.13 -0.61 18.00
CA SER A 353 0.36 0.18 19.14
C SER A 353 -0.78 0.75 20.00
N GLY A 354 -2.00 0.82 19.46
CA GLY A 354 -3.11 1.58 20.00
C GLY A 354 -3.53 1.26 21.42
N ILE A 355 -3.41 0.00 21.85
CA ILE A 355 -3.71 -0.41 23.23
C ILE A 355 -2.60 0.00 24.22
N ARG A 356 -1.33 -0.10 23.78
CA ARG A 356 -0.16 0.09 24.68
C ARG A 356 0.37 1.52 24.67
N ASN A 357 0.35 2.16 23.52
CA ASN A 357 0.90 3.49 23.30
C ASN A 357 0.05 4.26 22.27
N PRO A 358 -1.20 4.60 22.63
CA PRO A 358 -2.12 5.27 21.70
C PRO A 358 -1.60 6.66 21.34
N VAL A 359 -1.51 6.96 20.05
CA VAL A 359 -1.19 8.28 19.51
C VAL A 359 -2.48 8.91 18.99
N ARG A 360 -2.84 10.08 19.51
CA ARG A 360 -3.97 10.84 18.99
C ARG A 360 -3.59 11.64 17.78
N PHE A 361 -4.50 11.76 16.83
CA PHE A 361 -4.27 12.48 15.58
C PHE A 361 -3.75 13.91 15.82
N GLY A 362 -4.39 14.65 16.73
CA GLY A 362 -3.94 15.98 17.12
C GLY A 362 -2.54 16.03 17.74
N GLN A 363 -2.13 14.99 18.45
CA GLN A 363 -0.77 14.87 18.99
C GLN A 363 0.26 14.66 17.87
N LEU A 364 -0.01 13.74 16.94
CA LEU A 364 0.86 13.49 15.79
C LEU A 364 1.10 14.78 14.99
N LEU A 365 0.03 15.53 14.71
CA LEU A 365 0.14 16.75 13.92
C LEU A 365 0.86 17.88 14.67
N ARG A 366 0.72 17.95 15.99
CA ARG A 366 1.52 18.88 16.78
C ARG A 366 3.01 18.57 16.65
N LEU A 367 3.41 17.29 16.77
CA LEU A 367 4.80 16.87 16.59
C LEU A 367 5.33 17.17 15.19
N VAL A 368 4.53 16.91 14.16
CA VAL A 368 4.87 17.26 12.77
C VAL A 368 5.05 18.78 12.61
N GLY A 369 4.15 19.57 13.22
CA GLY A 369 4.24 21.03 13.18
C GLY A 369 5.46 21.57 13.91
N GLU A 370 5.82 21.00 15.06
CA GLU A 370 7.05 21.34 15.81
C GLU A 370 8.28 21.04 14.95
N TYR A 371 8.35 19.86 14.34
CA TYR A 371 9.46 19.46 13.47
C TYR A 371 9.68 20.44 12.30
N PHE A 372 8.62 20.80 11.56
CA PHE A 372 8.79 21.73 10.42
C PHE A 372 9.02 23.19 10.81
N ARG A 373 8.71 23.60 12.03
CA ARG A 373 9.13 24.92 12.52
C ARG A 373 10.62 24.94 12.84
N GLU A 374 11.17 23.84 13.34
CA GLU A 374 12.61 23.70 13.61
C GLU A 374 13.41 23.38 12.34
N ASN A 375 12.80 22.65 11.40
CA ASN A 375 13.40 22.19 10.15
C ASN A 375 12.54 22.63 8.94
N PRO A 376 12.43 23.93 8.65
CA PRO A 376 11.56 24.43 7.60
C PRO A 376 12.05 23.98 6.21
N LEU A 377 11.10 23.63 5.33
CA LEU A 377 11.39 23.43 3.93
C LEU A 377 11.62 24.77 3.22
N LEU A 378 12.37 24.72 2.13
CA LEU A 378 12.54 25.86 1.23
C LEU A 378 11.59 25.70 0.03
N ASP A 379 11.05 26.80 -0.46
CA ASP A 379 10.30 26.82 -1.72
C ASP A 379 11.25 26.81 -2.93
N ASP A 380 10.68 26.83 -4.15
CA ASP A 380 11.45 26.82 -5.39
C ASP A 380 12.32 28.08 -5.59
N GLU A 381 12.08 29.14 -4.79
CA GLU A 381 12.79 30.42 -4.81
C GLU A 381 13.82 30.52 -3.68
N GLY A 382 13.93 29.46 -2.85
CA GLY A 382 14.86 29.37 -1.71
C GLY A 382 14.38 30.10 -0.45
N SER A 383 13.10 30.49 -0.39
CA SER A 383 12.50 31.12 0.78
C SER A 383 11.97 30.07 1.76
N ILE A 384 11.98 30.40 3.05
CA ILE A 384 11.46 29.53 4.12
C ILE A 384 9.96 29.38 3.98
N VAL A 385 9.50 28.13 3.93
CA VAL A 385 8.07 27.79 3.97
C VAL A 385 7.60 27.81 5.42
N HIS A 386 6.67 28.71 5.73
CA HIS A 386 6.01 28.75 7.04
C HIS A 386 4.80 27.81 7.06
N VAL A 387 4.86 26.79 7.92
CA VAL A 387 3.73 25.86 8.09
C VAL A 387 2.59 26.52 8.83
N PRO A 388 1.32 26.34 8.37
CA PRO A 388 0.15 26.91 9.03
C PRO A 388 -0.14 26.18 10.36
N ASN A 389 -0.90 26.84 11.24
CA ASN A 389 -1.51 26.12 12.35
C ASN A 389 -2.66 25.25 11.81
N TRP A 390 -2.61 23.95 12.10
CA TRP A 390 -3.65 23.04 11.67
C TRP A 390 -4.95 23.25 12.43
N THR A 391 -6.04 23.22 11.70
CA THR A 391 -7.39 23.22 12.24
C THR A 391 -8.14 21.96 11.83
N PHE A 392 -9.05 21.49 12.67
CA PHE A 392 -9.83 20.27 12.48
C PHE A 392 -11.32 20.59 12.35
N PRO A 393 -11.75 21.26 11.27
CA PRO A 393 -13.15 21.46 11.03
C PRO A 393 -13.82 20.12 10.69
N ASN A 394 -15.12 20.02 10.92
CA ASN A 394 -15.90 18.85 10.53
C ASN A 394 -15.88 18.67 8.99
N GLY A 395 -16.12 17.43 8.51
CA GLY A 395 -16.09 17.10 7.09
C GLY A 395 -16.88 18.06 6.18
N PRO A 396 -18.16 18.44 6.53
CA PRO A 396 -18.92 19.43 5.76
C PRO A 396 -18.29 20.82 5.70
N ALA A 397 -17.53 21.24 6.71
CA ALA A 397 -16.85 22.53 6.69
C ALA A 397 -15.61 22.50 5.78
N VAL A 398 -14.83 21.41 5.81
CA VAL A 398 -13.71 21.20 4.89
C VAL A 398 -14.20 21.14 3.46
N GLU A 399 -15.26 20.40 3.17
CA GLU A 399 -15.85 20.32 1.84
C GLU A 399 -16.27 21.69 1.32
N ARG A 400 -16.90 22.52 2.15
CA ARG A 400 -17.24 23.91 1.76
C ARG A 400 -15.99 24.76 1.50
N SER A 401 -14.92 24.58 2.29
CA SER A 401 -13.65 25.31 2.11
C SER A 401 -12.98 24.91 0.78
N LEU A 402 -12.90 23.61 0.49
CA LEU A 402 -12.35 23.10 -0.76
C LEU A 402 -13.15 23.59 -1.96
N ARG A 403 -14.48 23.48 -1.97
CA ARG A 403 -15.34 24.00 -3.06
C ARG A 403 -15.16 25.49 -3.30
N ARG A 404 -15.00 26.31 -2.26
CA ARG A 404 -14.74 27.75 -2.40
C ARG A 404 -13.38 28.00 -3.07
N ARG A 405 -12.34 27.24 -2.71
CA ARG A 405 -11.02 27.35 -3.32
C ARG A 405 -11.01 26.89 -4.78
N GLU A 406 -11.67 25.76 -5.08
CA GLU A 406 -11.88 25.27 -6.46
C GLU A 406 -12.60 26.32 -7.31
N TRP A 407 -13.69 26.87 -6.80
CA TRP A 407 -14.43 27.94 -7.49
C TRP A 407 -13.57 29.18 -7.74
N ALA A 408 -12.79 29.62 -6.74
CA ALA A 408 -11.90 30.78 -6.90
C ALA A 408 -10.82 30.55 -7.96
N VAL A 409 -10.24 29.36 -8.02
CA VAL A 409 -9.24 28.97 -9.02
C VAL A 409 -9.88 28.87 -10.39
N ASP A 410 -11.09 28.32 -10.53
CA ASP A 410 -11.81 28.26 -11.79
C ASP A 410 -12.22 29.64 -12.33
N VAL A 411 -12.62 30.54 -11.45
CA VAL A 411 -12.91 31.96 -11.83
C VAL A 411 -11.62 32.65 -12.29
N ALA A 412 -10.51 32.47 -11.56
CA ALA A 412 -9.22 33.02 -11.94
C ALA A 412 -8.72 32.45 -13.28
N ASP A 413 -8.86 31.16 -13.53
CA ASP A 413 -8.49 30.52 -14.79
C ASP A 413 -9.27 31.08 -15.98
N LYS A 414 -10.59 31.24 -15.84
CA LYS A 414 -11.44 31.87 -16.85
C LYS A 414 -11.08 33.34 -17.10
N ALA A 415 -10.65 34.05 -16.04
CA ALA A 415 -10.21 35.44 -16.17
C ALA A 415 -8.86 35.56 -16.90
N VAL A 416 -7.89 34.70 -16.50
CA VAL A 416 -6.55 34.68 -17.11
C VAL A 416 -6.58 34.20 -18.55
N GLY A 417 -7.50 33.26 -18.90
CA GLY A 417 -7.69 32.80 -20.29
C GLY A 417 -8.19 33.89 -21.26
N ARG A 418 -8.66 35.04 -20.73
CA ARG A 418 -9.09 36.21 -21.52
C ARG A 418 -7.99 37.27 -21.68
N LEU A 419 -6.86 37.12 -21.00
CA LEU A 419 -5.73 38.07 -21.05
C LEU A 419 -4.90 37.85 -22.33
N PRO A 420 -4.26 38.91 -22.87
CA PRO A 420 -3.33 38.78 -23.99
C PRO A 420 -2.14 37.86 -23.63
N ALA A 421 -1.67 37.14 -24.66
CA ALA A 421 -0.48 36.26 -24.46
C ALA A 421 0.77 37.11 -24.15
N GLY A 422 1.39 36.83 -23.01
CA GLY A 422 2.59 37.51 -22.52
C GLY A 422 3.26 36.72 -21.40
N ASP A 423 4.47 37.10 -21.00
CA ASP A 423 5.24 36.38 -19.96
C ASP A 423 4.55 36.39 -18.59
N LYS A 424 3.87 37.50 -18.27
CA LYS A 424 3.07 37.59 -17.05
C LYS A 424 1.88 36.61 -17.09
N THR A 425 1.19 36.52 -18.22
CA THR A 425 0.05 35.61 -18.43
C THR A 425 0.52 34.16 -18.35
N ARG A 426 1.69 33.80 -18.91
CA ARG A 426 2.27 32.45 -18.77
C ARG A 426 2.58 32.09 -17.31
N LYS A 427 3.15 33.02 -16.54
CA LYS A 427 3.40 32.83 -15.11
C LYS A 427 2.09 32.59 -14.35
N TRP A 428 1.06 33.36 -14.60
CA TRP A 428 -0.27 33.19 -13.98
C TRP A 428 -0.91 31.85 -14.33
N ILE A 429 -0.85 31.43 -15.60
CA ILE A 429 -1.34 30.12 -16.05
C ILE A 429 -0.61 29.00 -15.33
N SER A 430 0.71 29.07 -15.22
CA SER A 430 1.52 28.07 -14.49
C SER A 430 1.13 27.99 -13.00
N THR A 431 0.93 29.15 -12.36
CA THR A 431 0.52 29.22 -10.94
C THR A 431 -0.88 28.63 -10.73
N LEU A 432 -1.81 28.94 -11.63
CA LEU A 432 -3.18 28.40 -11.58
C LEU A 432 -3.22 26.90 -11.83
N TYR A 433 -2.41 26.40 -12.78
CA TYR A 433 -2.27 24.98 -13.03
C TYR A 433 -1.71 24.24 -11.82
N LYS A 434 -0.68 24.81 -11.15
CA LYS A 434 -0.15 24.30 -9.89
C LYS A 434 -1.23 24.28 -8.80
N ALA A 435 -1.98 25.37 -8.64
CA ALA A 435 -3.06 25.47 -7.65
C ALA A 435 -4.20 24.44 -7.91
N LYS A 436 -4.61 24.24 -9.17
CA LYS A 436 -5.60 23.20 -9.54
C LYS A 436 -5.11 21.81 -9.17
N ARG A 437 -3.88 21.49 -9.53
CA ARG A 437 -3.27 20.20 -9.20
C ARG A 437 -3.19 19.97 -7.69
N ASP A 438 -2.76 20.98 -6.94
CA ASP A 438 -2.61 20.90 -5.49
C ASP A 438 -3.96 20.75 -4.79
N LEU A 439 -5.01 21.47 -5.26
CA LEU A 439 -6.39 21.29 -4.77
C LEU A 439 -6.97 19.92 -5.10
N GLY A 440 -6.75 19.40 -6.29
CA GLY A 440 -7.15 18.02 -6.65
C GLY A 440 -6.47 16.98 -5.77
N THR A 441 -5.19 17.17 -5.46
CA THR A 441 -4.42 16.32 -4.53
C THR A 441 -4.98 16.38 -3.11
N LEU A 442 -5.28 17.60 -2.61
CA LEU A 442 -5.88 17.80 -1.29
C LEU A 442 -7.25 17.13 -1.19
N ARG A 443 -8.11 17.28 -2.21
CA ARG A 443 -9.41 16.62 -2.26
C ARG A 443 -9.27 15.13 -2.20
N LYS A 444 -8.41 14.56 -3.05
CA LYS A 444 -8.12 13.13 -3.07
C LYS A 444 -7.66 12.61 -1.69
N PHE A 445 -6.76 13.32 -1.02
CA PHE A 445 -6.32 12.95 0.32
C PHE A 445 -7.43 13.04 1.36
N THR A 446 -8.24 14.10 1.30
CA THR A 446 -9.38 14.25 2.21
C THR A 446 -10.35 13.08 2.06
N ASP A 447 -10.76 12.78 0.84
CA ASP A 447 -11.72 11.70 0.54
C ASP A 447 -11.17 10.31 0.91
N LEU A 448 -9.85 10.11 0.77
CA LEU A 448 -9.19 8.84 0.98
C LEU A 448 -8.98 8.53 2.47
N TYR A 449 -8.55 9.54 3.25
CA TYR A 449 -8.14 9.31 4.64
C TYR A 449 -9.21 9.65 5.67
N GLN A 450 -10.27 10.39 5.30
CA GLN A 450 -11.37 10.70 6.20
C GLN A 450 -11.97 9.46 6.87
N PRO A 451 -12.23 8.33 6.20
CA PRO A 451 -12.78 7.13 6.84
C PRO A 451 -11.89 6.59 7.95
N TYR A 452 -10.57 6.66 7.79
CA TYR A 452 -9.59 6.18 8.77
C TYR A 452 -9.51 7.06 10.02
N THR A 453 -9.87 8.34 9.91
CA THR A 453 -9.96 9.25 11.06
C THR A 453 -11.26 9.08 11.86
N GLN A 454 -12.16 8.21 11.41
CA GLN A 454 -13.44 7.91 12.05
C GLN A 454 -13.53 6.45 12.54
N THR A 455 -12.54 5.64 12.23
CA THR A 455 -12.44 4.22 12.62
C THR A 455 -11.38 4.10 13.70
N GLU A 456 -11.78 3.63 14.88
CA GLU A 456 -10.88 3.30 15.99
C GLU A 456 -10.89 1.78 16.15
N VAL A 457 -9.83 1.14 15.69
CA VAL A 457 -9.63 -0.32 15.79
C VAL A 457 -8.47 -0.63 16.71
#